data_abff669b2c3f43ea7c771a5110f6796d
#
_entry.id   abff669b2c3f43ea7c771a5110f6796d
#
_cell.length_a   1.000
_cell.length_b   1.000
_cell.length_c   1.000
_cell.angle_alpha   90.00
_cell.angle_beta   90.00
_cell.angle_gamma   90.00
#
_symmetry.space_group_name_H-M   'P 1'
#
loop_
_entity.id
_entity.type
_entity.pdbx_description
1 polymer ?
#
loop_
_entity_poly.entity_id
_entity_poly.type
_entity_poly.pdbx_seq_one_letter_code
_entity_poly.pdbx_strand_id
1 'polypeptide(L)'
;NTPETVKAAEIAQKAGAASIVITNKPESPLAQNGDYVLVPEKGSTANSGQGYSLQLAVEILNQTEGYENYDEMYNGFDRIDKIVGNATKFIAPRAEKWAKMYKDEKLIYTMGSGSAYSVAYSFAICLLMEMQWINSSAIHSGEYFHGPFEITDRETPFIVFMSEGRTRPLDQRALDFLKQYAEKLMIVDVKELGINTIDDKVVEFFNPLLLVHAIRVFAQKLSEERKHPLTVRRYMWKLEY
;
A
#
# COMPACT_ATOMS: atom_id res chain seq x y z
N ASN A 1 -1.19 -2.28 -18.81
CA ASN A 1 -0.71 -3.08 -19.96
C ASN A 1 0.60 -3.83 -19.61
N THR A 2 0.70 -4.35 -18.40
CA THR A 2 1.82 -5.22 -18.00
C THR A 2 1.73 -6.52 -18.81
N PRO A 3 2.75 -6.89 -19.58
CA PRO A 3 2.68 -8.04 -20.49
C PRO A 3 2.27 -9.34 -19.79
N GLU A 4 2.78 -9.57 -18.59
CA GLU A 4 2.48 -10.76 -17.79
C GLU A 4 1.00 -10.81 -17.39
N THR A 5 0.39 -9.68 -17.05
CA THR A 5 -1.04 -9.60 -16.70
C THR A 5 -1.92 -9.87 -17.91
N VAL A 6 -1.54 -9.35 -19.09
CA VAL A 6 -2.24 -9.64 -20.35
C VAL A 6 -2.14 -11.13 -20.66
N LYS A 7 -0.95 -11.71 -20.52
CA LYS A 7 -0.72 -13.13 -20.74
C LYS A 7 -1.52 -14.02 -19.80
N ALA A 8 -1.61 -13.64 -18.54
CA ALA A 8 -2.44 -14.36 -17.56
C ALA A 8 -3.92 -14.37 -17.97
N ALA A 9 -4.46 -13.22 -18.42
CA ALA A 9 -5.84 -13.13 -18.91
C ALA A 9 -6.05 -14.02 -20.15
N GLU A 10 -5.14 -14.02 -21.11
CA GLU A 10 -5.20 -14.93 -22.28
C GLU A 10 -5.23 -16.41 -21.87
N ILE A 11 -4.42 -16.80 -20.87
CA ILE A 11 -4.37 -18.18 -20.37
C ILE A 11 -5.70 -18.55 -19.71
N ALA A 12 -6.24 -17.66 -18.86
CA ALA A 12 -7.54 -17.88 -18.22
C ALA A 12 -8.66 -18.07 -19.25
N GLN A 13 -8.72 -17.20 -20.26
CA GLN A 13 -9.69 -17.29 -21.34
C GLN A 13 -9.56 -18.62 -22.12
N LYS A 14 -8.34 -19.02 -22.49
CA LYS A 14 -8.09 -20.31 -23.18
C LYS A 14 -8.45 -21.52 -22.34
N ALA A 15 -8.36 -21.42 -21.03
CA ALA A 15 -8.74 -22.46 -20.09
C ALA A 15 -10.27 -22.53 -19.85
N GLY A 16 -11.04 -21.58 -20.41
CA GLY A 16 -12.49 -21.46 -20.18
C GLY A 16 -12.85 -20.98 -18.77
N ALA A 17 -11.91 -20.35 -18.06
CA ALA A 17 -12.17 -19.75 -16.76
C ALA A 17 -12.81 -18.38 -16.91
N ALA A 18 -13.84 -18.08 -16.11
CA ALA A 18 -14.39 -16.73 -16.02
C ALA A 18 -13.34 -15.77 -15.48
N SER A 19 -13.17 -14.62 -16.11
CA SER A 19 -12.17 -13.64 -15.77
C SER A 19 -12.77 -12.25 -15.56
N ILE A 20 -12.37 -11.61 -14.43
CA ILE A 20 -12.70 -10.22 -14.12
C ILE A 20 -11.39 -9.44 -14.18
N VAL A 21 -11.29 -8.48 -15.07
CA VAL A 21 -10.10 -7.63 -15.21
C VAL A 21 -10.37 -6.22 -14.69
N ILE A 22 -9.40 -5.67 -13.97
CA ILE A 22 -9.46 -4.31 -13.44
C ILE A 22 -8.40 -3.48 -14.16
N THR A 23 -8.82 -2.48 -14.93
CA THR A 23 -7.90 -1.64 -15.73
C THR A 23 -8.42 -0.23 -15.91
N ASN A 24 -7.51 0.76 -15.85
CA ASN A 24 -7.83 2.16 -16.16
C ASN A 24 -7.99 2.43 -17.67
N LYS A 25 -7.80 1.40 -18.52
CA LYS A 25 -7.85 1.53 -19.98
C LYS A 25 -8.80 0.47 -20.55
N PRO A 26 -10.09 0.80 -20.73
CA PRO A 26 -11.08 -0.16 -21.23
C PRO A 26 -10.77 -0.70 -22.64
N GLU A 27 -9.96 0.03 -23.42
CA GLU A 27 -9.52 -0.37 -24.76
C GLU A 27 -8.21 -1.20 -24.75
N SER A 28 -7.68 -1.53 -23.58
CA SER A 28 -6.37 -2.22 -23.47
C SER A 28 -6.44 -3.69 -23.87
N PRO A 29 -5.32 -4.30 -24.28
CA PRO A 29 -5.25 -5.75 -24.51
C PRO A 29 -5.72 -6.58 -23.31
N LEU A 30 -5.51 -6.08 -22.08
CA LEU A 30 -6.03 -6.73 -20.88
C LEU A 30 -7.57 -6.77 -20.86
N ALA A 31 -8.23 -5.64 -21.18
CA ALA A 31 -9.68 -5.55 -21.24
C ALA A 31 -10.26 -6.47 -22.33
N GLN A 32 -9.57 -6.61 -23.46
CA GLN A 32 -10.01 -7.46 -24.57
C GLN A 32 -9.96 -8.96 -24.25
N ASN A 33 -9.16 -9.37 -23.26
CA ASN A 33 -9.04 -10.75 -22.81
C ASN A 33 -9.82 -11.05 -21.53
N GLY A 34 -10.57 -10.08 -21.00
CA GLY A 34 -11.43 -10.26 -19.82
C GLY A 34 -12.89 -10.45 -20.18
N ASP A 35 -13.58 -11.35 -19.48
CA ASP A 35 -15.05 -11.52 -19.66
C ASP A 35 -15.81 -10.34 -19.06
N TYR A 36 -15.31 -9.83 -17.94
CA TYR A 36 -15.85 -8.65 -17.24
C TYR A 36 -14.74 -7.63 -17.02
N VAL A 37 -15.06 -6.37 -17.28
CA VAL A 37 -14.10 -5.27 -17.18
C VAL A 37 -14.57 -4.25 -16.15
N LEU A 38 -13.79 -4.05 -15.09
CA LEU A 38 -14.00 -3.01 -14.10
C LEU A 38 -13.02 -1.87 -14.33
N VAL A 39 -13.56 -0.66 -14.46
CA VAL A 39 -12.77 0.55 -14.66
C VAL A 39 -12.75 1.34 -13.35
N PRO A 40 -11.59 1.47 -12.67
CA PRO A 40 -11.49 2.25 -11.45
C PRO A 40 -11.98 3.69 -11.61
N GLU A 41 -12.71 4.16 -10.61
CA GLU A 41 -13.24 5.51 -10.58
C GLU A 41 -12.14 6.50 -10.13
N LYS A 42 -11.94 7.52 -10.93
CA LYS A 42 -10.94 8.54 -10.61
C LYS A 42 -11.35 9.33 -9.35
N GLY A 43 -10.49 9.31 -8.34
CA GLY A 43 -10.69 10.05 -7.08
C GLY A 43 -11.43 9.26 -6.01
N SER A 44 -11.91 8.06 -6.30
CA SER A 44 -12.44 7.13 -5.29
C SER A 44 -11.41 6.11 -4.85
N THR A 45 -11.32 5.89 -3.56
CA THR A 45 -10.52 4.82 -2.94
C THR A 45 -11.32 3.52 -2.91
N ALA A 46 -12.60 3.61 -2.57
CA ALA A 46 -13.51 2.47 -2.56
C ALA A 46 -13.60 1.82 -3.95
N ASN A 47 -13.70 2.64 -5.01
CA ASN A 47 -13.78 2.19 -6.40
C ASN A 47 -12.41 2.22 -7.12
N SER A 48 -11.31 2.19 -6.37
CA SER A 48 -9.96 1.95 -6.90
C SER A 48 -9.77 0.49 -7.31
N GLY A 49 -8.67 0.18 -7.99
CA GLY A 49 -8.34 -1.21 -8.31
C GLY A 49 -8.23 -2.12 -7.08
N GLN A 50 -7.65 -1.61 -5.99
CA GLN A 50 -7.58 -2.34 -4.72
C GLN A 50 -8.95 -2.43 -4.03
N GLY A 51 -9.74 -1.36 -4.07
CA GLY A 51 -11.09 -1.34 -3.53
C GLY A 51 -11.99 -2.36 -4.23
N TYR A 52 -12.00 -2.40 -5.56
CA TYR A 52 -12.75 -3.41 -6.32
C TYR A 52 -12.28 -4.83 -6.03
N SER A 53 -10.97 -5.07 -5.88
CA SER A 53 -10.48 -6.40 -5.52
C SER A 53 -11.00 -6.85 -4.16
N LEU A 54 -11.06 -5.95 -3.18
CA LEU A 54 -11.61 -6.24 -1.85
C LEU A 54 -13.13 -6.44 -1.91
N GLN A 55 -13.88 -5.59 -2.63
CA GLN A 55 -15.31 -5.75 -2.82
C GLN A 55 -15.65 -7.08 -3.48
N LEU A 56 -14.94 -7.47 -4.54
CA LEU A 56 -15.14 -8.75 -5.21
C LEU A 56 -14.90 -9.93 -4.26
N ALA A 57 -13.86 -9.88 -3.43
CA ALA A 57 -13.61 -10.93 -2.44
C ALA A 57 -14.75 -11.03 -1.42
N VAL A 58 -15.27 -9.89 -0.94
CA VAL A 58 -16.39 -9.84 0.01
C VAL A 58 -17.67 -10.35 -0.63
N GLU A 59 -17.96 -9.97 -1.89
CA GLU A 59 -19.13 -10.44 -2.62
C GLU A 59 -19.10 -11.95 -2.85
N ILE A 60 -17.95 -12.48 -3.29
CA ILE A 60 -17.79 -13.93 -3.52
C ILE A 60 -18.03 -14.67 -2.20
N LEU A 61 -17.39 -14.23 -1.11
CA LEU A 61 -17.56 -14.86 0.20
C LEU A 61 -19.03 -14.81 0.66
N ASN A 62 -19.68 -13.65 0.55
CA ASN A 62 -21.05 -13.49 0.99
C ASN A 62 -22.04 -14.34 0.17
N GLN A 63 -21.85 -14.42 -1.15
CA GLN A 63 -22.74 -15.17 -2.03
C GLN A 63 -22.54 -16.70 -1.93
N THR A 64 -21.35 -17.16 -1.57
CA THR A 64 -21.03 -18.61 -1.50
C THR A 64 -21.25 -19.22 -0.12
N GLU A 65 -20.90 -18.48 0.93
CA GLU A 65 -20.86 -19.01 2.29
C GLU A 65 -21.67 -18.17 3.29
N GLY A 66 -22.04 -16.96 2.91
CA GLY A 66 -22.51 -15.92 3.82
C GLY A 66 -21.34 -15.27 4.57
N TYR A 67 -21.39 -13.97 4.76
CA TYR A 67 -20.38 -13.25 5.51
C TYR A 67 -21.03 -12.41 6.61
N GLU A 68 -20.80 -12.78 7.86
CA GLU A 68 -21.46 -12.16 9.02
C GLU A 68 -21.21 -10.65 9.18
N ASN A 69 -20.07 -10.15 8.67
CA ASN A 69 -19.70 -8.73 8.74
C ASN A 69 -19.85 -8.00 7.39
N TYR A 70 -20.75 -8.46 6.54
CA TYR A 70 -20.96 -7.90 5.20
C TYR A 70 -21.39 -6.42 5.25
N ASP A 71 -22.34 -6.08 6.10
CA ASP A 71 -22.83 -4.72 6.27
C ASP A 71 -21.74 -3.79 6.80
N GLU A 72 -20.92 -4.26 7.74
CA GLU A 72 -19.79 -3.52 8.30
C GLU A 72 -18.72 -3.25 7.22
N MET A 73 -18.46 -4.19 6.32
CA MET A 73 -17.57 -3.98 5.17
C MET A 73 -18.09 -2.87 4.26
N TYR A 74 -19.36 -2.90 3.89
CA TYR A 74 -19.95 -1.86 3.01
C TYR A 74 -20.01 -0.50 3.70
N ASN A 75 -20.31 -0.45 4.98
CA ASN A 75 -20.15 0.79 5.78
C ASN A 75 -18.72 1.33 5.76
N GLY A 76 -17.72 0.43 5.72
CA GLY A 76 -16.31 0.79 5.58
C GLY A 76 -16.01 1.39 4.21
N PHE A 77 -16.52 0.80 3.11
CA PHE A 77 -16.37 1.34 1.76
C PHE A 77 -17.02 2.72 1.60
N ASP A 78 -18.17 2.95 2.20
CA ASP A 78 -18.85 4.26 2.18
C ASP A 78 -18.06 5.37 2.90
N ARG A 79 -17.19 4.99 3.83
CA ARG A 79 -16.40 5.94 4.65
C ARG A 79 -15.00 6.19 4.12
N ILE A 80 -14.39 5.21 3.44
CA ILE A 80 -12.95 5.21 3.16
C ILE A 80 -12.51 6.42 2.34
N ASP A 81 -13.29 6.88 1.38
CA ASP A 81 -12.94 8.05 0.55
C ASP A 81 -12.79 9.32 1.40
N LYS A 82 -13.71 9.52 2.34
CA LYS A 82 -13.64 10.66 3.28
C LYS A 82 -12.45 10.53 4.22
N ILE A 83 -12.19 9.33 4.74
CA ILE A 83 -11.04 9.06 5.62
C ILE A 83 -9.74 9.38 4.88
N VAL A 84 -9.56 8.85 3.68
CA VAL A 84 -8.37 9.10 2.84
C VAL A 84 -8.22 10.59 2.50
N GLY A 85 -9.30 11.27 2.14
CA GLY A 85 -9.29 12.71 1.86
C GLY A 85 -8.83 13.55 3.07
N ASN A 86 -9.23 13.17 4.28
CA ASN A 86 -8.79 13.83 5.51
C ASN A 86 -7.34 13.46 5.87
N ALA A 87 -7.00 12.17 5.77
CA ALA A 87 -5.68 11.65 6.09
C ALA A 87 -4.56 12.27 5.23
N THR A 88 -4.80 12.42 3.93
CA THR A 88 -3.83 13.04 3.02
C THR A 88 -3.55 14.51 3.36
N LYS A 89 -4.57 15.25 3.77
CA LYS A 89 -4.41 16.64 4.26
C LYS A 89 -3.67 16.69 5.59
N PHE A 90 -4.01 15.77 6.51
CA PHE A 90 -3.42 15.70 7.84
C PHE A 90 -1.93 15.34 7.80
N ILE A 91 -1.53 14.41 6.93
CA ILE A 91 -0.14 13.94 6.84
C ILE A 91 0.76 14.89 6.04
N ALA A 92 0.20 15.74 5.17
CA ALA A 92 0.98 16.56 4.23
C ALA A 92 2.08 17.41 4.89
N PRO A 93 1.86 18.14 6.01
CA PRO A 93 2.94 18.91 6.67
C PRO A 93 4.04 18.00 7.24
N ARG A 94 3.68 16.82 7.76
CA ARG A 94 4.66 15.83 8.24
C ARG A 94 5.43 15.21 7.09
N ALA A 95 4.78 14.91 5.98
CA ALA A 95 5.39 14.36 4.76
C ALA A 95 6.46 15.30 4.19
N GLU A 96 6.23 16.61 4.22
CA GLU A 96 7.23 17.60 3.82
C GLU A 96 8.47 17.58 4.72
N LYS A 97 8.27 17.52 6.04
CA LYS A 97 9.37 17.42 7.02
C LYS A 97 10.18 16.13 6.82
N TRP A 98 9.49 15.01 6.64
CA TRP A 98 10.14 13.71 6.40
C TRP A 98 10.88 13.68 5.07
N ALA A 99 10.33 14.27 4.01
CA ALA A 99 10.99 14.34 2.72
C ALA A 99 12.34 15.07 2.81
N LYS A 100 12.40 16.18 3.54
CA LYS A 100 13.66 16.90 3.82
C LYS A 100 14.65 16.06 4.61
N MET A 101 14.17 15.28 5.57
CA MET A 101 15.01 14.41 6.42
C MET A 101 15.58 13.23 5.63
N TYR A 102 14.79 12.64 4.71
CA TYR A 102 15.13 11.39 4.03
C TYR A 102 15.70 11.58 2.61
N LYS A 103 15.74 12.81 2.08
CA LYS A 103 16.13 13.06 0.68
C LYS A 103 17.52 12.57 0.28
N ASP A 104 18.46 12.56 1.20
CA ASP A 104 19.86 12.20 0.95
C ASP A 104 20.16 10.75 1.35
N GLU A 105 19.17 10.01 1.90
CA GLU A 105 19.34 8.63 2.30
C GLU A 105 19.51 7.71 1.08
N LYS A 106 20.41 6.76 1.22
CA LYS A 106 20.71 5.75 0.19
C LYS A 106 20.06 4.41 0.45
N LEU A 107 19.64 4.19 1.68
CA LEU A 107 18.96 3.00 2.16
C LEU A 107 17.84 3.43 3.10
N ILE A 108 16.65 2.90 2.94
CA ILE A 108 15.51 3.10 3.84
C ILE A 108 14.83 1.76 4.03
N TYR A 109 14.70 1.30 5.27
CA TYR A 109 13.88 0.14 5.59
C TYR A 109 12.43 0.53 5.78
N THR A 110 11.52 -0.31 5.26
CA THR A 110 10.09 -0.18 5.50
C THR A 110 9.62 -1.34 6.36
N MET A 111 8.63 -1.11 7.22
CA MET A 111 8.17 -2.12 8.15
C MET A 111 6.66 -2.07 8.34
N GLY A 112 6.04 -3.24 8.53
CA GLY A 112 4.63 -3.39 8.84
C GLY A 112 4.27 -4.85 9.08
N SER A 113 3.05 -5.11 9.48
CA SER A 113 2.53 -6.47 9.67
C SER A 113 1.13 -6.63 9.09
N GLY A 114 0.68 -7.88 8.96
CA GLY A 114 -0.64 -8.19 8.40
C GLY A 114 -0.85 -7.52 7.04
N SER A 115 -2.01 -6.91 6.85
CA SER A 115 -2.34 -6.21 5.59
C SER A 115 -1.45 -4.99 5.31
N ALA A 116 -0.92 -4.31 6.34
CA ALA A 116 0.00 -3.19 6.20
C ALA A 116 1.38 -3.59 5.64
N TYR A 117 1.79 -4.85 5.81
CA TYR A 117 3.05 -5.34 5.22
C TYR A 117 3.03 -5.25 3.69
N SER A 118 1.89 -5.45 3.05
CA SER A 118 1.77 -5.30 1.59
C SER A 118 2.12 -3.88 1.13
N VAL A 119 1.77 -2.87 1.95
CA VAL A 119 2.12 -1.47 1.67
C VAL A 119 3.61 -1.22 1.92
N ALA A 120 4.16 -1.74 3.03
CA ALA A 120 5.60 -1.65 3.30
C ALA A 120 6.42 -2.25 2.15
N TYR A 121 6.04 -3.43 1.68
CA TYR A 121 6.67 -4.10 0.55
C TYR A 121 6.56 -3.29 -0.76
N SER A 122 5.35 -2.91 -1.14
CA SER A 122 5.15 -2.16 -2.39
C SER A 122 5.82 -0.78 -2.35
N PHE A 123 5.86 -0.13 -1.19
CA PHE A 123 6.56 1.14 -1.03
C PHE A 123 8.07 0.97 -1.21
N ALA A 124 8.66 -0.08 -0.62
CA ALA A 124 10.07 -0.39 -0.79
C ALA A 124 10.43 -0.61 -2.27
N ILE A 125 9.76 -1.54 -2.94
CA ILE A 125 10.15 -1.93 -4.31
C ILE A 125 9.71 -0.93 -5.38
N CYS A 126 8.47 -0.43 -5.31
CA CYS A 126 7.94 0.43 -6.37
C CYS A 126 8.29 1.91 -6.16
N LEU A 127 8.14 2.44 -4.94
CA LEU A 127 8.36 3.87 -4.71
C LEU A 127 9.83 4.20 -4.44
N LEU A 128 10.47 3.49 -3.51
CA LEU A 128 11.86 3.78 -3.16
C LEU A 128 12.84 3.25 -4.21
N MET A 129 12.81 1.96 -4.54
CA MET A 129 13.77 1.40 -5.50
C MET A 129 13.48 1.78 -6.94
N GLU A 130 12.26 1.56 -7.43
CA GLU A 130 11.89 1.80 -8.83
C GLU A 130 11.87 3.29 -9.18
N MET A 131 11.13 4.09 -8.37
CA MET A 131 10.84 5.48 -8.70
C MET A 131 11.84 6.47 -8.12
N GLN A 132 12.52 6.16 -7.02
CA GLN A 132 13.47 7.08 -6.39
C GLN A 132 14.91 6.60 -6.41
N TRP A 133 15.17 5.36 -6.81
CA TRP A 133 16.50 4.73 -6.86
C TRP A 133 17.21 4.74 -5.51
N ILE A 134 16.42 4.60 -4.45
CA ILE A 134 16.90 4.43 -3.08
C ILE A 134 16.82 2.94 -2.77
N ASN A 135 17.92 2.35 -2.27
CA ASN A 135 17.88 0.97 -1.81
C ASN A 135 16.86 0.81 -0.68
N SER A 136 16.13 -0.28 -0.69
CA SER A 136 15.13 -0.54 0.34
C SER A 136 14.89 -2.02 0.55
N SER A 137 14.44 -2.38 1.73
CA SER A 137 13.93 -3.71 2.03
C SER A 137 12.75 -3.57 2.98
N ALA A 138 11.71 -4.39 2.75
CA ALA A 138 10.58 -4.47 3.65
C ALA A 138 10.83 -5.54 4.72
N ILE A 139 10.61 -5.18 5.97
CA ILE A 139 10.73 -6.07 7.13
C ILE A 139 9.33 -6.31 7.67
N HIS A 140 8.91 -7.58 7.81
CA HIS A 140 7.68 -7.90 8.52
C HIS A 140 7.91 -7.70 10.02
N SER A 141 7.03 -6.94 10.69
CA SER A 141 7.22 -6.59 12.12
C SER A 141 7.33 -7.82 13.02
N GLY A 142 6.65 -8.92 12.66
CA GLY A 142 6.76 -10.20 13.38
C GLY A 142 8.13 -10.88 13.24
N GLU A 143 8.85 -10.61 12.14
CA GLU A 143 10.17 -11.16 11.86
C GLU A 143 11.32 -10.26 12.36
N TYR A 144 11.01 -9.04 12.79
CA TYR A 144 12.01 -8.03 13.12
C TYR A 144 13.03 -8.55 14.16
N PHE A 145 12.58 -9.25 15.20
CA PHE A 145 13.44 -9.79 16.27
C PHE A 145 14.14 -11.12 15.93
N HIS A 146 14.00 -11.61 14.69
CA HIS A 146 14.68 -12.79 14.18
C HIS A 146 15.96 -12.47 13.39
N GLY A 147 16.53 -11.29 13.61
CA GLY A 147 17.77 -10.83 12.98
C GLY A 147 17.75 -9.36 12.58
N PRO A 148 16.74 -8.84 11.88
CA PRO A 148 16.73 -7.46 11.42
C PRO A 148 16.91 -6.38 12.49
N PHE A 149 16.57 -6.65 13.75
CA PHE A 149 16.77 -5.67 14.83
C PHE A 149 18.26 -5.37 15.11
N GLU A 150 19.19 -6.26 14.75
CA GLU A 150 20.62 -6.06 14.90
C GLU A 150 21.21 -4.96 14.00
N ILE A 151 20.51 -4.59 12.91
CA ILE A 151 20.93 -3.47 12.05
C ILE A 151 20.40 -2.12 12.54
N THR A 152 19.69 -2.09 13.67
CA THR A 152 19.09 -0.86 14.18
C THR A 152 20.11 -0.03 14.90
N ASP A 153 20.31 1.18 14.43
CA ASP A 153 21.10 2.21 15.06
C ASP A 153 20.47 3.60 14.86
N ARG A 154 21.15 4.65 15.33
CA ARG A 154 20.65 6.02 15.23
C ARG A 154 20.59 6.54 13.80
N GLU A 155 21.43 6.03 12.91
CA GLU A 155 21.60 6.52 11.54
C GLU A 155 20.75 5.74 10.52
N THR A 156 20.36 4.52 10.83
CA THR A 156 19.56 3.67 9.94
C THR A 156 18.11 4.17 9.87
N PRO A 157 17.63 4.55 8.67
CA PRO A 157 16.28 5.09 8.51
C PRO A 157 15.24 4.01 8.38
N PHE A 158 14.16 4.14 9.18
CA PHE A 158 13.01 3.25 9.16
C PHE A 158 11.71 4.02 8.87
N ILE A 159 10.83 3.40 8.08
CA ILE A 159 9.44 3.79 7.89
C ILE A 159 8.56 2.67 8.43
N VAL A 160 7.80 2.95 9.49
CA VAL A 160 6.93 1.96 10.14
C VAL A 160 5.47 2.28 9.82
N PHE A 161 4.78 1.32 9.22
CA PHE A 161 3.36 1.34 8.98
C PHE A 161 2.65 0.62 10.14
N MET A 162 2.00 1.40 10.99
CA MET A 162 1.23 0.89 12.12
C MET A 162 -0.18 0.52 11.65
N SER A 163 -0.46 -0.77 11.62
CA SER A 163 -1.78 -1.30 11.25
C SER A 163 -2.84 -1.10 12.36
N GLU A 164 -4.09 -1.26 12.01
CA GLU A 164 -5.17 -1.54 12.96
C GLU A 164 -5.70 -2.95 12.72
N GLY A 165 -6.10 -3.63 13.80
CA GLY A 165 -6.54 -5.01 13.78
C GLY A 165 -5.58 -5.96 14.51
N ARG A 166 -5.71 -7.25 14.22
CA ARG A 166 -5.08 -8.35 14.97
C ARG A 166 -3.56 -8.30 15.03
N THR A 167 -2.90 -7.74 14.04
CA THR A 167 -1.42 -7.72 13.96
C THR A 167 -0.78 -6.47 14.54
N ARG A 168 -1.56 -5.46 14.94
CA ARG A 168 -1.04 -4.24 15.55
C ARG A 168 -0.06 -4.46 16.72
N PRO A 169 -0.24 -5.45 17.62
CA PRO A 169 0.73 -5.71 18.69
C PRO A 169 2.15 -6.03 18.20
N LEU A 170 2.29 -6.63 17.00
CA LEU A 170 3.60 -6.90 16.38
C LEU A 170 4.27 -5.58 15.95
N ASP A 171 3.51 -4.69 15.31
CA ASP A 171 4.00 -3.37 14.91
C ASP A 171 4.39 -2.55 16.14
N GLN A 172 3.57 -2.59 17.20
CA GLN A 172 3.84 -1.85 18.44
C GLN A 172 5.13 -2.34 19.12
N ARG A 173 5.33 -3.66 19.22
CA ARG A 173 6.55 -4.23 19.78
C ARG A 173 7.81 -3.77 19.03
N ALA A 174 7.76 -3.79 17.69
CA ALA A 174 8.87 -3.33 16.87
C ALA A 174 9.09 -1.82 17.03
N LEU A 175 8.03 -1.04 17.05
CA LEU A 175 8.09 0.41 17.24
C LEU A 175 8.68 0.80 18.62
N ASP A 176 8.31 0.09 19.67
CA ASP A 176 8.82 0.37 21.02
C ASP A 176 10.33 0.16 21.11
N PHE A 177 10.87 -0.83 20.40
CA PHE A 177 12.30 -1.02 20.26
C PHE A 177 12.96 0.08 19.41
N LEU A 178 12.38 0.37 18.24
CA LEU A 178 12.91 1.41 17.34
C LEU A 178 12.98 2.78 18.02
N LYS A 179 11.99 3.15 18.84
CA LYS A 179 11.98 4.42 19.58
C LYS A 179 13.13 4.57 20.57
N GLN A 180 13.76 3.48 21.00
CA GLN A 180 14.90 3.52 21.94
C GLN A 180 16.24 3.66 21.21
N TYR A 181 16.35 3.15 19.98
CA TYR A 181 17.63 2.98 19.30
C TYR A 181 17.74 3.68 17.95
N ALA A 182 16.62 4.01 17.29
CA ALA A 182 16.61 4.70 16.01
C ALA A 182 16.24 6.19 16.15
N GLU A 183 16.98 7.07 15.48
CA GLU A 183 16.63 8.51 15.41
C GLU A 183 15.92 8.85 14.09
N LYS A 184 16.25 8.16 13.00
CA LYS A 184 15.62 8.36 11.69
C LYS A 184 14.38 7.46 11.54
N LEU A 185 13.32 7.81 12.27
CA LEU A 185 12.11 7.03 12.38
C LEU A 185 10.89 7.83 11.87
N MET A 186 10.27 7.32 10.81
CA MET A 186 9.00 7.80 10.30
C MET A 186 7.90 6.81 10.66
N ILE A 187 6.85 7.29 11.31
CA ILE A 187 5.71 6.48 11.74
C ILE A 187 4.47 6.92 10.99
N VAL A 188 3.81 5.98 10.32
CA VAL A 188 2.51 6.17 9.65
C VAL A 188 1.50 5.29 10.35
N ASP A 189 0.78 5.86 11.31
CA ASP A 189 -0.21 5.16 12.12
C ASP A 189 -1.63 5.40 11.58
N VAL A 190 -2.30 4.33 11.15
CA VAL A 190 -3.66 4.43 10.62
C VAL A 190 -4.68 4.96 11.63
N LYS A 191 -4.46 4.79 12.93
CA LYS A 191 -5.32 5.39 13.99
C LYS A 191 -5.29 6.90 13.94
N GLU A 192 -4.10 7.49 13.81
CA GLU A 192 -3.96 8.94 13.66
C GLU A 192 -4.60 9.46 12.37
N LEU A 193 -4.71 8.59 11.36
CA LEU A 193 -5.29 8.90 10.06
C LEU A 193 -6.80 8.70 10.02
N GLY A 194 -7.42 8.25 11.12
CA GLY A 194 -8.88 8.20 11.30
C GLY A 194 -9.54 6.88 10.87
N ILE A 195 -8.78 5.81 10.68
CA ILE A 195 -9.33 4.49 10.29
C ILE A 195 -10.26 3.90 11.34
N ASN A 196 -10.08 4.27 12.60
CA ASN A 196 -10.87 3.83 13.75
C ASN A 196 -12.35 4.29 13.73
N THR A 197 -12.77 4.95 12.67
CA THR A 197 -14.19 5.21 12.39
C THR A 197 -14.85 4.07 11.61
N ILE A 198 -14.07 3.10 11.13
CA ILE A 198 -14.53 1.85 10.55
C ILE A 198 -14.66 0.82 11.67
N ASP A 199 -15.65 -0.06 11.57
CA ASP A 199 -15.92 -1.09 12.59
C ASP A 199 -14.71 -2.00 12.81
N ASP A 200 -14.40 -2.29 14.09
CA ASP A 200 -13.22 -3.09 14.50
C ASP A 200 -13.21 -4.50 13.91
N LYS A 201 -14.38 -5.06 13.56
CA LYS A 201 -14.49 -6.39 12.95
C LYS A 201 -13.89 -6.45 11.54
N VAL A 202 -13.84 -5.31 10.85
CA VAL A 202 -13.43 -5.24 9.43
C VAL A 202 -12.32 -4.24 9.17
N VAL A 203 -11.94 -3.43 10.13
CA VAL A 203 -10.97 -2.33 9.97
C VAL A 203 -9.64 -2.78 9.38
N GLU A 204 -9.17 -4.00 9.71
CA GLU A 204 -7.88 -4.50 9.24
C GLU A 204 -7.79 -4.60 7.71
N PHE A 205 -8.91 -4.82 7.01
CA PHE A 205 -8.96 -4.91 5.56
C PHE A 205 -8.81 -3.56 4.86
N PHE A 206 -9.05 -2.47 5.58
CA PHE A 206 -8.94 -1.10 5.06
C PHE A 206 -7.57 -0.45 5.26
N ASN A 207 -6.67 -1.06 6.07
CA ASN A 207 -5.31 -0.54 6.26
C ASN A 207 -4.58 -0.25 4.94
N PRO A 208 -4.53 -1.17 3.94
CA PRO A 208 -3.82 -0.91 2.69
C PRO A 208 -4.44 0.24 1.90
N LEU A 209 -5.78 0.33 1.87
CA LEU A 209 -6.50 1.37 1.14
C LEU A 209 -6.17 2.76 1.67
N LEU A 210 -6.01 2.91 2.99
CA LEU A 210 -5.62 4.18 3.61
C LEU A 210 -4.12 4.46 3.46
N LEU A 211 -3.28 3.47 3.81
CA LEU A 211 -1.84 3.65 3.88
C LEU A 211 -1.20 3.98 2.52
N VAL A 212 -1.65 3.35 1.44
CA VAL A 212 -1.10 3.61 0.10
C VAL A 212 -1.30 5.07 -0.32
N HIS A 213 -2.41 5.68 0.03
CA HIS A 213 -2.69 7.08 -0.25
C HIS A 213 -1.89 8.02 0.67
N ALA A 214 -1.82 7.70 1.97
CA ALA A 214 -1.07 8.50 2.94
C ALA A 214 0.43 8.55 2.59
N ILE A 215 1.04 7.39 2.31
CA ILE A 215 2.47 7.33 1.99
C ILE A 215 2.79 7.92 0.61
N ARG A 216 1.82 7.95 -0.31
CA ARG A 216 1.99 8.61 -1.62
C ARG A 216 2.25 10.10 -1.48
N VAL A 217 1.69 10.77 -0.47
CA VAL A 217 1.98 12.18 -0.17
C VAL A 217 3.46 12.36 0.14
N PHE A 218 4.03 11.48 0.97
CA PHE A 218 5.47 11.49 1.26
C PHE A 218 6.32 11.23 0.00
N ALA A 219 5.96 10.22 -0.80
CA ALA A 219 6.69 9.91 -2.04
C ALA A 219 6.73 11.11 -2.98
N GLN A 220 5.63 11.84 -3.12
CA GLN A 220 5.56 13.05 -3.93
C GLN A 220 6.51 14.13 -3.38
N LYS A 221 6.45 14.40 -2.07
CA LYS A 221 7.34 15.39 -1.42
C LYS A 221 8.82 15.00 -1.51
N LEU A 222 9.12 13.70 -1.34
CA LEU A 222 10.47 13.18 -1.50
C LEU A 222 11.00 13.40 -2.92
N SER A 223 10.16 13.15 -3.93
CA SER A 223 10.53 13.38 -5.34
C SER A 223 10.82 14.84 -5.65
N GLU A 224 10.07 15.77 -5.03
CA GLU A 224 10.27 17.21 -5.15
C GLU A 224 11.61 17.63 -4.51
N GLU A 225 11.88 17.22 -3.28
CA GLU A 225 13.13 17.53 -2.56
C GLU A 225 14.37 16.92 -3.24
N ARG A 226 14.25 15.73 -3.82
CA ARG A 226 15.33 15.06 -4.55
C ARG A 226 15.49 15.57 -6.00
N LYS A 227 14.57 16.39 -6.49
CA LYS A 227 14.47 16.77 -7.91
C LYS A 227 14.50 15.55 -8.84
N HIS A 228 13.88 14.46 -8.39
CA HIS A 228 13.81 13.18 -9.08
C HIS A 228 12.34 12.77 -9.25
N PRO A 229 11.70 13.15 -10.38
CA PRO A 229 10.28 12.87 -10.61
C PRO A 229 9.94 11.40 -10.53
N LEU A 230 8.77 11.07 -9.98
CA LEU A 230 8.28 9.69 -9.83
C LEU A 230 8.10 8.93 -11.16
N THR A 231 8.14 9.64 -12.29
CA THR A 231 8.00 9.07 -13.65
C THR A 231 9.31 8.66 -14.28
N VAL A 232 10.46 9.05 -13.70
CA VAL A 232 11.77 8.71 -14.26
C VAL A 232 12.04 7.23 -14.07
N ARG A 233 12.51 6.58 -15.15
CA ARG A 233 12.94 5.19 -15.16
C ARG A 233 14.31 5.08 -15.77
N ARG A 234 15.12 4.13 -15.27
CA ARG A 234 16.45 3.83 -15.83
C ARG A 234 16.34 2.83 -16.98
N TYR A 235 15.64 1.75 -16.75
CA TYR A 235 15.51 0.60 -17.68
C TYR A 235 14.07 0.33 -18.09
N MET A 236 13.13 0.36 -17.13
CA MET A 236 11.72 0.04 -17.35
C MET A 236 11.13 0.89 -18.48
N TRP A 237 10.44 0.26 -19.41
CA TRP A 237 9.87 0.85 -20.63
C TRP A 237 10.90 1.32 -21.68
N LYS A 238 12.21 1.07 -21.47
CA LYS A 238 13.29 1.51 -22.37
C LYS A 238 14.07 0.35 -22.97
N LEU A 239 14.11 -0.79 -22.29
CA LEU A 239 14.82 -2.01 -22.71
C LEU A 239 13.85 -3.18 -22.68
N GLU A 240 14.16 -4.22 -23.46
CA GLU A 240 13.58 -5.56 -23.32
C GLU A 240 14.25 -6.28 -22.14
N TYR A 241 13.47 -6.97 -21.31
CA TYR A 241 13.94 -7.76 -20.17
C TYR A 241 12.97 -8.90 -19.83
#